data_a878870235db40564a996f0744d538df
#
_entry.id   a878870235db40564a996f0744d538df
#
_cell.length_a   1.000
_cell.length_b   1.000
_cell.length_c   1.000
_cell.angle_alpha   90.00
_cell.angle_beta   90.00
_cell.angle_gamma   90.00
#
_symmetry.space_group_name_H-M   'P 1'
#
loop_
_entity.id
_entity.type
_entity.pdbx_description
1 polymer ?
#
loop_
_entity_poly.entity_id
_entity_poly.type
_entity_poly.pdbx_seq_one_letter_code
_entity_poly.pdbx_strand_id
1 'polypeptide(L)'
;MKKWFIVTVAILLVAAFVYWQANSVKTSYVNGLPQYNQLPGREFIFQRDCYVFKLKKHASVWPLVGANAPGSAMSVPALPTEVSSKYVNGDLPAVRILDIVHTGDRFKIISVRRDESRRGTHITFEILLLIEPERRYPRLDAFWILDHTPEQREEAPLVLADFAVERVKK
;
A
#
# COMPACT_ATOMS: atom_id res chain seq x y z
N MET A 1 51.36 4.64 0.13
CA MET A 1 50.17 4.15 0.86
C MET A 1 48.95 5.09 0.78
N LYS A 2 49.09 6.40 1.01
CA LYS A 2 47.92 7.35 1.00
C LYS A 2 47.11 7.42 -0.34
N LYS A 3 47.75 7.31 -1.49
CA LYS A 3 47.08 7.39 -2.80
C LYS A 3 46.13 6.20 -3.05
N TRP A 4 46.55 5.01 -2.70
CA TRP A 4 45.73 3.80 -2.85
C TRP A 4 44.51 3.81 -1.93
N PHE A 5 44.67 4.31 -0.71
CA PHE A 5 43.57 4.47 0.23
C PHE A 5 42.49 5.39 -0.31
N ILE A 6 42.87 6.55 -0.89
CA ILE A 6 41.93 7.50 -1.48
C ILE A 6 41.17 6.88 -2.66
N VAL A 7 41.84 6.12 -3.54
CA VAL A 7 41.22 5.44 -4.66
C VAL A 7 40.21 4.39 -4.18
N THR A 8 40.57 3.59 -3.18
CA THR A 8 39.67 2.57 -2.62
C THR A 8 38.43 3.20 -2.00
N VAL A 9 38.57 4.28 -1.24
CA VAL A 9 37.43 5.01 -0.67
C VAL A 9 36.53 5.58 -1.74
N ALA A 10 37.08 6.17 -2.80
CA ALA A 10 36.31 6.70 -3.92
C ALA A 10 35.50 5.59 -4.62
N ILE A 11 36.11 4.43 -4.87
CA ILE A 11 35.40 3.29 -5.47
C ILE A 11 34.24 2.81 -4.58
N LEU A 12 34.45 2.72 -3.28
CA LEU A 12 33.40 2.32 -2.33
C LEU A 12 32.24 3.32 -2.29
N LEU A 13 32.54 4.62 -2.33
CA LEU A 13 31.50 5.66 -2.37
C LEU A 13 30.68 5.60 -3.66
N VAL A 14 31.34 5.42 -4.82
CA VAL A 14 30.65 5.24 -6.09
C VAL A 14 29.77 3.98 -6.07
N ALA A 15 30.30 2.87 -5.59
CA ALA A 15 29.54 1.63 -5.47
C ALA A 15 28.33 1.78 -4.54
N ALA A 16 28.50 2.43 -3.40
CA ALA A 16 27.41 2.72 -2.46
C ALA A 16 26.34 3.65 -3.09
N PHE A 17 26.77 4.67 -3.84
CA PHE A 17 25.86 5.57 -4.52
C PHE A 17 25.06 4.86 -5.62
N VAL A 18 25.73 4.04 -6.45
CA VAL A 18 25.08 3.23 -7.48
C VAL A 18 24.11 2.23 -6.85
N TYR A 19 24.51 1.58 -5.75
CA TYR A 19 23.64 0.68 -5.01
C TYR A 19 22.40 1.40 -4.44
N TRP A 20 22.58 2.59 -3.87
CA TRP A 20 21.49 3.41 -3.34
C TRP A 20 20.52 3.86 -4.44
N GLN A 21 21.04 4.41 -5.55
CA GLN A 21 20.20 4.78 -6.70
C GLN A 21 19.44 3.57 -7.26
N ALA A 22 20.09 2.44 -7.33
CA ALA A 22 19.53 1.23 -7.86
C ALA A 22 18.40 0.64 -6.99
N ASN A 23 18.38 0.93 -5.69
CA ASN A 23 17.37 0.47 -4.75
C ASN A 23 16.39 1.57 -4.31
N SER A 24 16.54 2.79 -4.85
CA SER A 24 15.59 3.88 -4.56
C SER A 24 14.24 3.57 -5.19
N VAL A 25 13.17 3.80 -4.42
CA VAL A 25 11.79 3.79 -4.92
C VAL A 25 11.48 5.18 -5.44
N LYS A 26 11.06 5.28 -6.70
CA LYS A 26 10.54 6.52 -7.28
C LYS A 26 9.04 6.55 -7.05
N THR A 27 8.59 7.55 -6.32
CA THR A 27 7.17 7.75 -6.04
C THR A 27 6.64 8.92 -6.86
N SER A 28 5.51 8.70 -7.53
CA SER A 28 4.79 9.74 -8.29
C SER A 28 3.28 9.62 -8.06
N TYR A 29 2.56 10.75 -8.12
CA TYR A 29 1.11 10.75 -8.11
C TYR A 29 0.57 10.68 -9.53
N VAL A 30 -0.34 9.74 -9.77
CA VAL A 30 -0.90 9.43 -11.10
C VAL A 30 -2.39 9.76 -11.22
N ASN A 31 -2.89 10.63 -10.38
CA ASN A 31 -4.30 11.07 -10.36
C ASN A 31 -4.77 11.63 -11.72
N GLY A 32 -3.88 12.18 -12.53
CA GLY A 32 -4.21 12.75 -13.84
C GLY A 32 -4.29 11.74 -14.98
N LEU A 33 -3.91 10.48 -14.76
CA LEU A 33 -4.01 9.47 -15.82
C LEU A 33 -5.47 9.08 -16.05
N PRO A 34 -5.89 8.84 -17.30
CA PRO A 34 -7.29 8.57 -17.67
C PRO A 34 -7.95 7.48 -16.83
N GLN A 35 -7.21 6.40 -16.52
CA GLN A 35 -7.70 5.27 -15.74
C GLN A 35 -7.88 5.57 -14.24
N TYR A 36 -7.27 6.64 -13.73
CA TYR A 36 -7.30 6.99 -12.31
C TYR A 36 -7.96 8.34 -11.99
N ASN A 37 -8.16 9.21 -13.00
CA ASN A 37 -8.59 10.59 -12.79
C ASN A 37 -9.97 10.74 -12.14
N GLN A 38 -10.80 9.71 -12.25
CA GLN A 38 -12.13 9.71 -11.66
C GLN A 38 -12.20 9.13 -10.23
N LEU A 39 -11.11 8.57 -9.71
CA LEU A 39 -11.10 7.91 -8.41
C LEU A 39 -10.95 8.86 -7.22
N PRO A 40 -10.07 9.89 -7.27
CA PRO A 40 -9.95 10.81 -6.16
C PRO A 40 -11.27 11.50 -5.84
N GLY A 41 -11.62 11.48 -4.56
CA GLY A 41 -12.87 12.07 -4.08
C GLY A 41 -14.07 11.11 -4.04
N ARG A 42 -14.03 9.95 -4.69
CA ARG A 42 -15.10 8.96 -4.63
C ARG A 42 -15.11 8.21 -3.30
N GLU A 43 -16.31 7.82 -2.88
CA GLU A 43 -16.56 7.06 -1.67
C GLU A 43 -16.85 5.61 -2.00
N PHE A 44 -16.32 4.71 -1.17
CA PHE A 44 -16.47 3.26 -1.28
C PHE A 44 -16.90 2.68 0.05
N ILE A 45 -17.42 1.46 0.01
CA ILE A 45 -17.86 0.69 1.17
C ILE A 45 -17.09 -0.62 1.18
N PHE A 46 -16.52 -0.97 2.35
CA PHE A 46 -15.91 -2.28 2.55
C PHE A 46 -16.96 -3.38 2.52
N GLN A 47 -16.70 -4.43 1.75
CA GLN A 47 -17.58 -5.60 1.63
C GLN A 47 -17.19 -6.73 2.57
N ARG A 48 -16.03 -6.62 3.20
CA ARG A 48 -15.53 -7.55 4.21
C ARG A 48 -14.61 -6.85 5.20
N ASP A 49 -14.42 -7.48 6.34
CA ASP A 49 -13.52 -6.99 7.37
C ASP A 49 -12.07 -7.01 6.87
N CYS A 50 -11.31 -5.97 7.21
CA CYS A 50 -9.91 -5.80 6.85
C CYS A 50 -9.09 -5.37 8.04
N TYR A 51 -7.82 -5.78 8.09
CA TYR A 51 -6.88 -5.27 9.06
C TYR A 51 -6.31 -3.91 8.66
N VAL A 52 -6.16 -3.02 9.64
CA VAL A 52 -5.23 -1.89 9.56
C VAL A 52 -3.93 -2.33 10.21
N PHE A 53 -2.82 -2.32 9.47
CA PHE A 53 -1.56 -2.89 9.95
C PHE A 53 -0.35 -2.10 9.48
N LYS A 54 0.80 -2.33 10.12
CA LYS A 54 2.12 -1.84 9.70
C LYS A 54 3.07 -3.01 9.48
N LEU A 55 3.88 -2.92 8.42
CA LEU A 55 4.98 -3.85 8.20
C LEU A 55 6.15 -3.46 9.10
N LYS A 56 6.75 -4.43 9.81
CA LYS A 56 7.89 -4.18 10.72
C LYS A 56 9.20 -3.87 9.98
N LYS A 57 9.44 -4.53 8.85
CA LYS A 57 10.67 -4.37 8.06
C LYS A 57 10.68 -3.17 7.14
N HIS A 58 9.52 -2.67 6.79
CA HIS A 58 9.39 -1.49 5.93
C HIS A 58 8.58 -0.48 6.72
N ALA A 59 9.26 0.55 7.20
CA ALA A 59 8.58 1.71 7.78
C ALA A 59 7.81 2.42 6.66
N SER A 60 6.64 1.90 6.31
CA SER A 60 5.69 2.67 5.52
C SER A 60 5.31 3.89 6.34
N VAL A 61 5.34 5.05 5.72
CA VAL A 61 4.95 6.32 6.38
C VAL A 61 3.52 6.22 6.90
N TRP A 62 2.67 5.49 6.16
CA TRP A 62 1.26 5.28 6.49
C TRP A 62 0.96 3.82 6.84
N PRO A 63 0.01 3.57 7.74
CA PRO A 63 -0.52 2.22 7.91
C PRO A 63 -1.15 1.73 6.60
N LEU A 64 -1.13 0.42 6.42
CA LEU A 64 -1.76 -0.25 5.29
C LEU A 64 -3.11 -0.84 5.71
N VAL A 65 -4.03 -0.94 4.76
CA VAL A 65 -5.29 -1.67 4.98
C VAL A 65 -5.38 -2.84 4.00
N GLY A 66 -5.77 -3.98 4.49
CA GLY A 66 -5.93 -5.18 3.67
C GLY A 66 -6.21 -6.42 4.50
N ALA A 67 -6.60 -7.48 3.81
CA ALA A 67 -6.76 -8.82 4.39
C ALA A 67 -6.13 -9.84 3.45
N ASN A 68 -5.70 -10.99 3.98
CA ASN A 68 -5.27 -12.10 3.16
C ASN A 68 -6.48 -12.73 2.48
N ALA A 69 -6.53 -12.68 1.15
CA ALA A 69 -7.52 -13.41 0.37
C ALA A 69 -6.95 -14.77 -0.03
N PRO A 70 -7.70 -15.87 0.13
CA PRO A 70 -7.29 -17.16 -0.40
C PRO A 70 -7.02 -17.07 -1.91
N GLY A 71 -5.84 -17.53 -2.34
CA GLY A 71 -5.45 -17.50 -3.76
C GLY A 71 -4.91 -16.16 -4.27
N SER A 72 -4.82 -15.13 -3.45
CA SER A 72 -4.22 -13.85 -3.83
C SER A 72 -2.70 -14.00 -3.99
N ALA A 73 -2.17 -13.63 -5.16
CA ALA A 73 -0.72 -13.56 -5.40
C ALA A 73 -0.01 -12.51 -4.51
N MET A 74 -0.76 -11.66 -3.85
CA MET A 74 -0.27 -10.58 -2.97
C MET A 74 -0.60 -10.84 -1.50
N SER A 75 -0.41 -12.05 -1.01
CA SER A 75 -0.55 -12.33 0.41
C SER A 75 0.49 -11.56 1.22
N VAL A 76 0.05 -10.88 2.27
CA VAL A 76 0.96 -10.26 3.24
C VAL A 76 1.50 -11.36 4.14
N PRO A 77 2.82 -11.61 4.15
CA PRO A 77 3.38 -12.62 5.04
C PRO A 77 2.95 -12.36 6.48
N ALA A 78 2.47 -13.39 7.15
CA ALA A 78 2.06 -13.37 8.56
C ALA A 78 0.78 -12.58 8.91
N LEU A 79 -0.02 -12.10 7.95
CA LEU A 79 -1.39 -11.71 8.24
C LEU A 79 -2.26 -12.97 8.40
N PRO A 80 -3.05 -13.09 9.47
CA PRO A 80 -4.04 -14.16 9.58
C PRO A 80 -5.07 -14.07 8.45
N THR A 81 -5.50 -15.22 7.92
CA THR A 81 -6.50 -15.27 6.86
C THR A 81 -7.87 -14.82 7.35
N GLU A 82 -8.20 -15.19 8.58
CA GLU A 82 -9.46 -14.79 9.23
C GLU A 82 -9.22 -13.52 10.05
N VAL A 83 -10.05 -12.49 9.82
CA VAL A 83 -9.99 -11.24 10.57
C VAL A 83 -10.60 -11.44 11.96
N SER A 84 -9.81 -11.14 13.00
CA SER A 84 -10.22 -11.31 14.39
C SER A 84 -9.59 -10.25 15.30
N SER A 85 -10.39 -9.71 16.22
CA SER A 85 -9.96 -8.72 17.21
C SER A 85 -8.86 -9.22 18.15
N LYS A 86 -8.72 -10.55 18.32
CA LYS A 86 -7.65 -11.15 19.15
C LYS A 86 -6.24 -10.80 18.68
N TYR A 87 -6.08 -10.40 17.40
CA TYR A 87 -4.79 -10.02 16.83
C TYR A 87 -4.53 -8.51 16.88
N VAL A 88 -5.53 -7.70 17.26
CA VAL A 88 -5.37 -6.24 17.38
C VAL A 88 -4.39 -5.94 18.51
N ASN A 89 -3.43 -5.07 18.24
CA ASN A 89 -2.27 -4.80 19.09
C ASN A 89 -1.35 -6.01 19.34
N GLY A 90 -1.60 -7.13 18.66
CA GLY A 90 -0.73 -8.30 18.68
C GLY A 90 0.58 -8.08 17.95
N ASP A 91 1.65 -8.69 18.47
CA ASP A 91 3.00 -8.58 17.90
C ASP A 91 3.31 -9.80 17.04
N LEU A 92 2.80 -9.81 15.80
CA LEU A 92 3.09 -10.85 14.81
C LEU A 92 4.51 -10.69 14.22
N PRO A 93 5.17 -11.75 13.73
CA PRO A 93 6.57 -11.69 13.31
C PRO A 93 6.91 -10.62 12.28
N ALA A 94 6.05 -10.39 11.28
CA ALA A 94 6.31 -9.47 10.17
C ALA A 94 5.44 -8.21 10.18
N VAL A 95 4.34 -8.20 10.95
CA VAL A 95 3.34 -7.14 10.95
C VAL A 95 2.91 -6.80 12.36
N ARG A 96 2.44 -5.57 12.56
CA ARG A 96 1.71 -5.14 13.74
C ARG A 96 0.31 -4.74 13.31
N ILE A 97 -0.70 -5.42 13.81
CA ILE A 97 -2.10 -5.09 13.55
C ILE A 97 -2.50 -3.97 14.52
N LEU A 98 -3.02 -2.88 13.95
CA LEU A 98 -3.40 -1.68 14.69
C LEU A 98 -4.88 -1.64 15.00
N ASP A 99 -5.71 -2.09 14.03
CA ASP A 99 -7.16 -2.01 14.11
C ASP A 99 -7.84 -2.93 13.08
N ILE A 100 -9.16 -2.97 13.10
CA ILE A 100 -10.01 -3.61 12.12
C ILE A 100 -10.95 -2.57 11.53
N VAL A 101 -11.09 -2.60 10.21
CA VAL A 101 -12.16 -1.94 9.47
C VAL A 101 -13.22 -2.99 9.19
N HIS A 102 -14.47 -2.69 9.49
CA HIS A 102 -15.58 -3.64 9.37
C HIS A 102 -16.33 -3.51 8.04
N THR A 103 -16.98 -4.58 7.66
CA THR A 103 -17.95 -4.59 6.57
C THR A 103 -18.99 -3.47 6.77
N GLY A 104 -19.22 -2.67 5.74
CA GLY A 104 -20.10 -1.51 5.81
C GLY A 104 -19.40 -0.19 6.14
N ASP A 105 -18.19 -0.23 6.69
CA ASP A 105 -17.38 0.98 6.90
C ASP A 105 -17.07 1.65 5.56
N ARG A 106 -16.94 2.98 5.61
CA ARG A 106 -16.76 3.80 4.42
C ARG A 106 -15.35 4.37 4.36
N PHE A 107 -14.87 4.51 3.14
CA PHE A 107 -13.64 5.24 2.87
C PHE A 107 -13.74 6.08 1.61
N LYS A 108 -12.84 7.04 1.49
CA LYS A 108 -12.70 7.91 0.33
C LYS A 108 -11.29 7.76 -0.23
N ILE A 109 -11.16 7.60 -1.55
CA ILE A 109 -9.85 7.66 -2.20
C ILE A 109 -9.42 9.13 -2.24
N ILE A 110 -8.24 9.43 -1.68
CA ILE A 110 -7.65 10.78 -1.67
C ILE A 110 -6.78 10.95 -2.91
N SER A 111 -5.92 9.97 -3.18
CA SER A 111 -4.98 10.02 -4.28
C SER A 111 -4.57 8.63 -4.73
N VAL A 112 -4.02 8.55 -5.92
CA VAL A 112 -3.42 7.33 -6.48
C VAL A 112 -1.93 7.58 -6.64
N ARG A 113 -1.13 6.68 -6.04
CA ARG A 113 0.32 6.74 -6.04
C ARG A 113 0.91 5.57 -6.82
N ARG A 114 1.94 5.86 -7.58
CA ARG A 114 2.75 4.90 -8.32
C ARG A 114 4.13 4.85 -7.71
N ASP A 115 4.51 3.69 -7.24
CA ASP A 115 5.83 3.40 -6.67
C ASP A 115 6.59 2.50 -7.65
N GLU A 116 7.65 3.02 -8.25
CA GLU A 116 8.53 2.30 -9.17
C GLU A 116 9.81 1.88 -8.46
N SER A 117 10.13 0.60 -8.55
CA SER A 117 11.36 0.02 -8.01
C SER A 117 11.93 -0.99 -9.00
N ARG A 118 13.13 -1.50 -8.73
CA ARG A 118 13.68 -2.65 -9.47
C ARG A 118 12.81 -3.91 -9.43
N ARG A 119 11.93 -4.03 -8.43
CA ARG A 119 11.03 -5.17 -8.24
C ARG A 119 9.73 -5.03 -9.00
N GLY A 120 9.54 -3.92 -9.70
CA GLY A 120 8.34 -3.61 -10.46
C GLY A 120 7.66 -2.32 -10.04
N THR A 121 6.54 -2.07 -10.67
CA THR A 121 5.68 -0.92 -10.41
C THR A 121 4.51 -1.34 -9.54
N HIS A 122 4.24 -0.58 -8.49
CA HIS A 122 3.09 -0.79 -7.60
C HIS A 122 2.19 0.43 -7.62
N ILE A 123 0.88 0.19 -7.82
CA ILE A 123 -0.14 1.23 -7.64
C ILE A 123 -0.74 1.08 -6.25
N THR A 124 -0.73 2.18 -5.51
CA THR A 124 -1.26 2.25 -4.15
C THR A 124 -2.31 3.35 -4.09
N PHE A 125 -3.44 3.06 -3.47
CA PHE A 125 -4.47 4.06 -3.18
C PHE A 125 -4.23 4.63 -1.79
N GLU A 126 -4.13 5.95 -1.70
CA GLU A 126 -4.21 6.64 -0.42
C GLU A 126 -5.69 6.86 -0.10
N ILE A 127 -6.14 6.31 1.02
CA ILE A 127 -7.54 6.39 1.43
C ILE A 127 -7.69 7.10 2.78
N LEU A 128 -8.85 7.71 2.97
CA LEU A 128 -9.32 8.26 4.23
C LEU A 128 -10.51 7.42 4.70
N LEU A 129 -10.42 6.84 5.89
CA LEU A 129 -11.55 6.18 6.53
C LEU A 129 -12.59 7.21 6.99
N LEU A 130 -13.87 6.96 6.69
CA LEU A 130 -15.00 7.80 7.07
C LEU A 130 -15.77 7.17 8.25
N ILE A 131 -15.01 6.78 9.28
CA ILE A 131 -15.50 6.20 10.52
C ILE A 131 -15.11 7.09 11.70
N GLU A 132 -15.84 7.04 12.77
CA GLU A 132 -15.54 7.73 14.03
C GLU A 132 -14.56 6.90 14.89
N PRO A 133 -13.56 7.52 15.51
CA PRO A 133 -13.09 8.90 15.32
C PRO A 133 -12.22 9.06 14.05
N GLU A 134 -12.63 9.93 13.14
CA GLU A 134 -12.03 10.15 11.81
C GLU A 134 -10.52 10.46 11.85
N ARG A 135 -10.02 10.95 12.97
CA ARG A 135 -8.63 11.39 13.13
C ARG A 135 -7.65 10.26 13.45
N ARG A 136 -8.11 9.04 13.66
CA ARG A 136 -7.23 7.95 14.11
C ARG A 136 -6.26 7.53 13.02
N TYR A 137 -6.70 7.57 11.76
CA TYR A 137 -5.90 7.25 10.59
C TYR A 137 -6.19 8.25 9.48
N PRO A 138 -5.47 9.38 9.44
CA PRO A 138 -5.72 10.43 8.46
C PRO A 138 -5.41 10.00 7.03
N ARG A 139 -4.56 8.97 6.88
CA ARG A 139 -4.25 8.32 5.59
C ARG A 139 -3.91 6.86 5.81
N LEU A 140 -4.34 6.05 4.88
CA LEU A 140 -4.02 4.63 4.78
C LEU A 140 -3.60 4.30 3.36
N ASP A 141 -2.62 3.42 3.21
CA ASP A 141 -2.27 2.84 1.92
C ASP A 141 -3.11 1.58 1.69
N ALA A 142 -3.85 1.54 0.58
CA ALA A 142 -4.74 0.44 0.22
C ALA A 142 -4.39 -0.09 -1.17
N PHE A 143 -3.40 -0.97 -1.26
CA PHE A 143 -2.98 -1.55 -2.54
C PHE A 143 -3.80 -2.79 -2.96
N TRP A 144 -4.65 -3.29 -2.08
CA TRP A 144 -5.53 -4.45 -2.31
C TRP A 144 -6.86 -4.12 -2.98
N ILE A 145 -7.13 -2.84 -3.25
CA ILE A 145 -8.39 -2.39 -3.83
C ILE A 145 -8.53 -2.82 -5.29
N LEU A 146 -7.42 -3.13 -5.96
CA LEU A 146 -7.43 -3.57 -7.36
C LEU A 146 -7.10 -5.05 -7.48
N ASP A 147 -7.89 -5.73 -8.29
CA ASP A 147 -7.73 -7.17 -8.59
C ASP A 147 -6.83 -7.40 -9.82
N HIS A 148 -5.72 -6.70 -9.91
CA HIS A 148 -4.82 -6.79 -11.06
C HIS A 148 -3.35 -6.91 -10.67
N THR A 149 -2.55 -7.56 -11.53
CA THR A 149 -1.11 -7.49 -11.44
C THR A 149 -0.59 -6.09 -11.80
N PRO A 150 0.56 -5.67 -11.27
CA PRO A 150 1.12 -4.35 -11.54
C PRO A 150 1.27 -4.03 -13.03
N GLU A 151 1.66 -5.01 -13.84
CA GLU A 151 1.89 -4.84 -15.28
C GLU A 151 0.61 -4.59 -16.08
N GLN A 152 -0.52 -5.12 -15.62
CA GLN A 152 -1.81 -5.00 -16.30
C GLN A 152 -2.56 -3.69 -15.98
N ARG A 153 -2.12 -2.95 -14.95
CA ARG A 153 -2.87 -1.82 -14.38
C ARG A 153 -2.91 -0.57 -15.23
N GLU A 154 -1.92 -0.36 -16.08
CA GLU A 154 -1.87 0.85 -16.91
C GLU A 154 -2.80 0.77 -18.12
N GLU A 155 -3.10 -0.43 -18.61
CA GLU A 155 -3.86 -0.67 -19.83
C GLU A 155 -5.26 -1.26 -19.61
N ALA A 156 -5.47 -1.92 -18.47
CA ALA A 156 -6.74 -2.58 -18.18
C ALA A 156 -7.75 -1.65 -17.48
N PRO A 157 -9.06 -1.84 -17.71
CA PRO A 157 -10.08 -1.13 -16.95
C PRO A 157 -9.94 -1.45 -15.47
N LEU A 158 -10.15 -0.44 -14.61
CA LEU A 158 -10.11 -0.60 -13.17
C LEU A 158 -11.24 -1.53 -12.72
N VAL A 159 -10.85 -2.67 -12.17
CA VAL A 159 -11.76 -3.57 -11.48
C VAL A 159 -11.44 -3.46 -9.98
N LEU A 160 -12.43 -3.07 -9.21
CA LEU A 160 -12.32 -3.09 -7.75
C LEU A 160 -12.28 -4.53 -7.28
N ALA A 161 -11.45 -4.82 -6.30
CA ALA A 161 -11.48 -6.11 -5.64
C ALA A 161 -12.84 -6.30 -4.94
N ASP A 162 -13.22 -7.55 -4.75
CA ASP A 162 -14.50 -7.95 -4.16
C ASP A 162 -14.73 -7.46 -2.71
N PHE A 163 -13.75 -6.81 -2.10
CA PHE A 163 -13.88 -6.23 -0.77
C PHE A 163 -14.24 -4.73 -0.75
N ALA A 164 -14.41 -4.09 -1.91
CA ALA A 164 -14.79 -2.69 -1.99
C ALA A 164 -15.80 -2.44 -3.13
N VAL A 165 -16.88 -1.74 -2.84
CA VAL A 165 -17.91 -1.34 -3.81
C VAL A 165 -18.08 0.17 -3.76
N GLU A 166 -18.20 0.79 -4.94
CA GLU A 166 -18.45 2.22 -5.05
C GLU A 166 -19.82 2.57 -4.46
N ARG A 167 -19.86 3.62 -3.64
CA ARG A 167 -21.10 4.17 -3.13
C ARG A 167 -21.73 5.08 -4.17
N VAL A 168 -22.79 4.60 -4.81
CA VAL A 168 -23.61 5.46 -5.66
C VAL A 168 -24.40 6.40 -4.75
N LYS A 169 -24.16 7.73 -4.86
CA LYS A 169 -25.03 8.73 -4.22
C LYS A 169 -26.38 8.71 -4.94
N LYS A 170 -27.41 8.27 -4.24
CA LYS A 170 -28.80 8.46 -4.67
C LYS A 170 -29.21 9.90 -4.47
#